data_5a635164b7d1dae6cbdc244d9204a198
#
_entry.id   5a635164b7d1dae6cbdc244d9204a198
#
_cell.length_a   1.000
_cell.length_b   1.000
_cell.length_c   1.000
_cell.angle_alpha   90.00
_cell.angle_beta   90.00
_cell.angle_gamma   90.00
#
_symmetry.space_group_name_H-M   'P 1'
#
loop_
_entity.id
_entity.type
_entity.pdbx_description
1 polymer ?
#
loop_
_entity_poly.entity_id
_entity_poly.type
_entity_poly.pdbx_seq_one_letter_code
_entity_poly.pdbx_strand_id
1 'polypeptide(L)'
;LGESFNIQDVAALSTKKMKGRHPHVFGTPEELERYKANSGEEVMQNWDAHKQREKPERESVLDGIPKALPSLMLADKVIGKAQSLGVLGTEEPGSIELADEDQLGALLLALVLAAKSKGLDAERALRESVRELEVEIRQFELSDDFDAGVIGR
;
A
#
# COMPACT_ATOMS: atom_id res chain seq x y z
N LEU A 1 -13.07 0.97 -30.70
CA LEU A 1 -13.74 2.26 -30.44
C LEU A 1 -14.04 2.29 -28.96
N GLY A 2 -13.27 3.09 -28.20
CA GLY A 2 -13.34 3.11 -26.75
C GLY A 2 -14.66 3.74 -26.27
N GLU A 3 -15.27 3.10 -25.27
CA GLU A 3 -16.38 3.67 -24.53
C GLU A 3 -15.94 4.99 -23.91
N SER A 4 -16.66 6.06 -24.20
CA SER A 4 -16.36 7.39 -23.67
C SER A 4 -16.76 7.44 -22.19
N PHE A 5 -15.78 7.50 -21.31
CA PHE A 5 -15.97 7.74 -19.88
C PHE A 5 -16.43 9.16 -19.62
N ASN A 6 -17.49 9.32 -18.84
CA ASN A 6 -17.94 10.62 -18.37
C ASN A 6 -17.77 10.76 -16.85
N ILE A 7 -17.88 11.97 -16.33
CA ILE A 7 -17.69 12.24 -14.89
C ILE A 7 -18.72 11.53 -14.02
N GLN A 8 -19.91 11.26 -14.54
CA GLN A 8 -20.96 10.56 -13.81
C GLN A 8 -20.63 9.08 -13.64
N ASP A 9 -20.01 8.46 -14.66
CA ASP A 9 -19.54 7.07 -14.59
C ASP A 9 -18.44 6.92 -13.53
N VAL A 10 -17.51 7.88 -13.48
CA VAL A 10 -16.46 7.92 -12.45
C VAL A 10 -17.06 8.06 -11.06
N ALA A 11 -18.03 8.98 -10.90
CA ALA A 11 -18.71 9.20 -9.61
C ALA A 11 -19.50 7.96 -9.18
N ALA A 12 -20.22 7.30 -10.10
CA ALA A 12 -20.98 6.08 -9.82
C ALA A 12 -20.07 4.92 -9.40
N LEU A 13 -18.97 4.69 -10.12
CA LEU A 13 -17.97 3.67 -9.79
C LEU A 13 -17.29 3.93 -8.45
N SER A 14 -16.93 5.18 -8.16
CA SER A 14 -16.33 5.59 -6.89
C SER A 14 -17.32 5.37 -5.75
N THR A 15 -18.58 5.77 -5.91
CA THR A 15 -19.63 5.58 -4.92
C THR A 15 -19.88 4.10 -4.64
N LYS A 16 -19.98 3.27 -5.69
CA LYS A 16 -20.15 1.81 -5.56
C LYS A 16 -18.98 1.20 -4.77
N LYS A 17 -17.75 1.59 -5.12
CA LYS A 17 -16.54 1.13 -4.44
C LYS A 17 -16.50 1.54 -2.97
N MET A 18 -16.83 2.80 -2.66
CA MET A 18 -16.84 3.28 -1.28
C MET A 18 -17.92 2.60 -0.44
N LYS A 19 -19.13 2.45 -0.97
CA LYS A 19 -20.22 1.74 -0.25
C LYS A 19 -19.86 0.28 0.01
N GLY A 20 -19.30 -0.42 -0.98
CA GLY A 20 -18.89 -1.83 -0.84
C GLY A 20 -17.81 -2.05 0.21
N ARG A 21 -16.93 -1.06 0.44
CA ARG A 21 -15.83 -1.15 1.42
C ARG A 21 -16.20 -0.68 2.83
N HIS A 22 -17.40 -0.15 3.01
CA HIS A 22 -17.90 0.29 4.30
C HIS A 22 -19.21 -0.42 4.67
N PRO A 23 -19.23 -1.78 4.73
CA PRO A 23 -20.43 -2.52 5.06
C PRO A 23 -20.94 -2.23 6.48
N HIS A 24 -20.07 -1.79 7.39
CA HIS A 24 -20.43 -1.30 8.71
C HIS A 24 -21.25 0.00 8.71
N VAL A 25 -21.35 0.69 7.54
CA VAL A 25 -22.16 1.92 7.39
C VAL A 25 -23.29 1.75 6.37
N PHE A 26 -23.00 1.07 5.25
CA PHE A 26 -23.88 1.00 4.08
C PHE A 26 -24.39 -0.42 3.78
N GLY A 27 -24.03 -1.40 4.61
CA GLY A 27 -24.42 -2.79 4.45
C GLY A 27 -25.87 -3.08 4.78
N THR A 28 -26.28 -4.32 4.54
CA THR A 28 -27.56 -4.85 5.02
C THR A 28 -27.58 -4.90 6.56
N PRO A 29 -28.73 -5.03 7.22
CA PRO A 29 -28.80 -5.16 8.68
C PRO A 29 -27.89 -6.27 9.23
N GLU A 30 -27.75 -7.38 8.51
CA GLU A 30 -26.88 -8.50 8.87
C GLU A 30 -25.39 -8.14 8.72
N GLU A 31 -25.04 -7.39 7.66
CA GLU A 31 -23.69 -6.89 7.45
C GLU A 31 -23.31 -5.80 8.44
N LEU A 32 -24.22 -4.91 8.78
CA LEU A 32 -24.04 -3.88 9.82
C LEU A 32 -23.67 -4.50 11.17
N GLU A 33 -24.34 -5.58 11.56
CA GLU A 33 -24.03 -6.27 12.82
C GLU A 33 -22.73 -7.08 12.71
N ARG A 34 -22.49 -7.77 11.57
CA ARG A 34 -21.30 -8.59 11.36
C ARG A 34 -20.01 -7.79 11.28
N TYR A 35 -20.06 -6.59 10.70
CA TYR A 35 -18.89 -5.71 10.49
C TYR A 35 -18.89 -4.50 11.42
N LYS A 36 -19.61 -4.60 12.54
CA LYS A 36 -19.60 -3.58 13.57
C LYS A 36 -18.17 -3.39 14.07
N ALA A 37 -17.63 -2.22 13.84
CA ALA A 37 -16.27 -1.87 14.24
C ALA A 37 -16.33 -0.89 15.40
N ASN A 38 -15.58 -1.16 16.47
CA ASN A 38 -15.52 -0.34 17.66
C ASN A 38 -14.30 0.59 17.68
N SER A 39 -13.38 0.41 16.72
CA SER A 39 -12.17 1.23 16.58
C SER A 39 -11.86 1.55 15.11
N GLY A 40 -11.06 2.59 14.89
CA GLY A 40 -10.57 2.93 13.56
C GLY A 40 -9.69 1.83 12.96
N GLU A 41 -8.98 1.07 13.78
CA GLU A 41 -8.13 -0.04 13.36
C GLU A 41 -8.97 -1.21 12.82
N GLU A 42 -10.07 -1.56 13.49
CA GLU A 42 -11.02 -2.58 13.02
C GLU A 42 -11.67 -2.18 11.69
N VAL A 43 -11.98 -0.88 11.52
CA VAL A 43 -12.47 -0.35 10.23
C VAL A 43 -11.45 -0.54 9.13
N MET A 44 -10.17 -0.24 9.39
CA MET A 44 -9.08 -0.42 8.42
C MET A 44 -8.88 -1.88 8.04
N GLN A 45 -8.88 -2.80 9.00
CA GLN A 45 -8.76 -4.24 8.75
C GLN A 45 -9.93 -4.77 7.90
N ASN A 46 -11.15 -4.40 8.24
CA ASN A 46 -12.34 -4.74 7.47
C ASN A 46 -12.28 -4.19 6.04
N TRP A 47 -11.80 -2.95 5.89
CA TRP A 47 -11.66 -2.30 4.59
C TRP A 47 -10.62 -3.00 3.69
N ASP A 48 -9.48 -3.40 4.25
CA ASP A 48 -8.45 -4.14 3.53
C ASP A 48 -8.94 -5.54 3.13
N ALA A 49 -9.66 -6.24 4.01
CA ALA A 49 -10.25 -7.53 3.70
C ALA A 49 -11.29 -7.44 2.56
N HIS A 50 -12.12 -6.40 2.53
CA HIS A 50 -13.05 -6.15 1.43
C HIS A 50 -12.35 -5.80 0.12
N LYS A 51 -11.28 -5.02 0.19
CA LYS A 51 -10.45 -4.67 -0.97
C LYS A 51 -9.79 -5.90 -1.61
N GLN A 52 -9.39 -6.88 -0.81
CA GLN A 52 -8.84 -8.14 -1.31
C GLN A 52 -9.90 -8.99 -2.01
N ARG A 53 -11.11 -9.08 -1.47
CA ARG A 53 -12.23 -9.84 -2.08
C ARG A 53 -12.71 -9.27 -3.40
N GLU A 54 -12.54 -7.97 -3.64
CA GLU A 54 -12.90 -7.32 -4.90
C GLU A 54 -12.04 -7.77 -6.09
N LYS A 55 -10.86 -8.36 -5.83
CA LYS A 55 -9.89 -8.76 -6.86
C LYS A 55 -9.27 -10.12 -6.53
N PRO A 56 -10.04 -11.22 -6.66
CA PRO A 56 -9.53 -12.57 -6.39
C PRO A 56 -8.44 -13.03 -7.37
N GLU A 57 -8.21 -12.29 -8.46
CA GLU A 57 -7.20 -12.58 -9.49
C GLU A 57 -5.79 -12.11 -9.11
N ARG A 58 -5.61 -11.52 -7.92
CA ARG A 58 -4.28 -11.06 -7.48
C ARG A 58 -3.45 -12.24 -6.99
N GLU A 59 -2.30 -12.42 -7.61
CA GLU A 59 -1.29 -13.42 -7.25
C GLU A 59 -0.29 -12.91 -6.21
N SER A 60 -0.17 -11.58 -6.06
CA SER A 60 0.74 -10.92 -5.12
C SER A 60 0.06 -9.75 -4.40
N VAL A 61 0.47 -9.46 -3.18
CA VAL A 61 0.08 -8.24 -2.45
C VAL A 61 0.52 -6.95 -3.16
N LEU A 62 1.55 -7.06 -4.02
CA LEU A 62 2.07 -5.97 -4.84
C LEU A 62 1.17 -5.64 -6.04
N ASP A 63 0.26 -6.55 -6.41
CA ASP A 63 -0.60 -6.36 -7.57
C ASP A 63 -1.55 -5.17 -7.36
N GLY A 64 -1.58 -4.32 -8.39
CA GLY A 64 -2.37 -3.09 -8.39
C GLY A 64 -1.65 -1.88 -7.80
N ILE A 65 -0.35 -1.98 -7.47
CA ILE A 65 0.49 -0.81 -7.23
C ILE A 65 0.90 -0.24 -8.60
N PRO A 66 0.55 1.03 -8.92
CA PRO A 66 0.91 1.61 -10.21
C PRO A 66 2.44 1.79 -10.32
N LYS A 67 3.04 1.22 -11.37
CA LYS A 67 4.51 1.28 -11.60
C LYS A 67 5.04 2.68 -11.90
N ALA A 68 4.15 3.60 -12.29
CA ALA A 68 4.49 4.99 -12.64
C ALA A 68 4.46 5.97 -11.45
N LEU A 69 4.30 5.47 -10.22
CA LEU A 69 4.36 6.33 -9.02
C LEU A 69 5.76 6.94 -8.86
N PRO A 70 5.86 8.18 -8.33
CA PRO A 70 7.13 8.72 -7.81
C PRO A 70 7.74 7.75 -6.78
N SER A 71 9.08 7.70 -6.71
CA SER A 71 9.77 6.66 -5.93
C SER A 71 9.43 6.67 -4.44
N LEU A 72 9.28 7.85 -3.82
CA LEU A 72 8.87 7.96 -2.41
C LEU A 72 7.46 7.39 -2.17
N MET A 73 6.50 7.68 -3.07
CA MET A 73 5.15 7.13 -2.97
C MET A 73 5.11 5.63 -3.25
N LEU A 74 5.97 5.15 -4.15
CA LEU A 74 6.13 3.72 -4.43
C LEU A 74 6.71 3.02 -3.19
N ALA A 75 7.78 3.57 -2.60
CA ALA A 75 8.41 3.07 -1.39
C ALA A 75 7.41 2.94 -0.24
N ASP A 76 6.63 3.99 0.06
CA ASP A 76 5.61 3.97 1.10
C ASP A 76 4.63 2.79 0.94
N LYS A 77 4.12 2.57 -0.29
CA LYS A 77 3.19 1.48 -0.57
C LYS A 77 3.83 0.10 -0.45
N VAL A 78 5.04 -0.07 -0.96
CA VAL A 78 5.76 -1.36 -0.94
C VAL A 78 6.18 -1.71 0.49
N ILE A 79 6.72 -0.74 1.25
CA ILE A 79 7.07 -0.91 2.66
C ILE A 79 5.83 -1.34 3.47
N GLY A 80 4.69 -0.65 3.31
CA GLY A 80 3.46 -1.02 4.00
C GLY A 80 2.99 -2.45 3.69
N LYS A 81 3.23 -2.96 2.47
CA LYS A 81 2.95 -4.37 2.12
C LYS A 81 3.96 -5.34 2.73
N ALA A 82 5.25 -5.00 2.70
CA ALA A 82 6.29 -5.80 3.33
C ALA A 82 6.06 -5.95 4.85
N GLN A 83 5.67 -4.87 5.52
CA GLN A 83 5.30 -4.88 6.94
C GLN A 83 4.07 -5.74 7.21
N SER A 84 3.04 -5.67 6.36
CA SER A 84 1.83 -6.48 6.52
C SER A 84 2.08 -7.98 6.37
N LEU A 85 3.13 -8.38 5.66
CA LEU A 85 3.58 -9.76 5.50
C LEU A 85 4.63 -10.20 6.54
N GLY A 86 5.16 -9.27 7.34
CA GLY A 86 6.25 -9.57 8.28
C GLY A 86 7.63 -9.68 7.63
N VAL A 87 7.78 -9.33 6.34
CA VAL A 87 9.08 -9.27 5.64
C VAL A 87 9.94 -8.14 6.20
N LEU A 88 9.31 -7.00 6.53
CA LEU A 88 9.93 -5.90 7.26
C LEU A 88 9.30 -5.75 8.64
N GLY A 89 10.13 -5.43 9.62
CA GLY A 89 9.66 -5.02 10.96
C GLY A 89 8.90 -3.69 10.89
N THR A 90 8.05 -3.46 11.88
CA THR A 90 7.36 -2.17 12.08
C THR A 90 8.15 -1.22 12.98
N GLU A 91 9.29 -1.66 13.49
CA GLU A 91 10.15 -0.86 14.36
C GLU A 91 10.84 0.24 13.57
N GLU A 92 11.02 1.39 14.21
CA GLU A 92 11.78 2.48 13.61
C GLU A 92 13.23 2.06 13.39
N PRO A 93 13.85 2.39 12.22
CA PRO A 93 15.27 2.16 12.04
C PRO A 93 16.06 2.97 13.07
N GLY A 94 16.66 2.30 14.03
CA GLY A 94 17.25 2.87 15.25
C GLY A 94 18.43 3.84 15.08
N SER A 95 18.69 4.32 13.86
CA SER A 95 19.80 5.21 13.53
C SER A 95 19.38 6.57 12.94
N ILE A 96 18.08 6.78 12.64
CA ILE A 96 17.60 8.03 12.07
C ILE A 96 16.48 8.56 12.98
N GLU A 97 16.79 9.56 13.79
CA GLU A 97 15.79 10.27 14.59
C GLU A 97 15.25 11.45 13.76
N LEU A 98 13.93 11.48 13.57
CA LEU A 98 13.23 12.57 12.89
C LEU A 98 12.17 13.10 13.85
N ALA A 99 12.28 14.39 14.22
CA ALA A 99 11.33 15.01 15.12
C ALA A 99 10.08 15.53 14.40
N ASP A 100 10.21 15.97 13.14
CA ASP A 100 9.16 16.60 12.37
C ASP A 100 9.41 16.52 10.85
N GLU A 101 8.44 17.00 10.07
CA GLU A 101 8.51 17.05 8.61
C GLU A 101 9.59 18.00 8.09
N ASP A 102 9.94 19.06 8.82
CA ASP A 102 10.97 20.01 8.42
C ASP A 102 12.35 19.34 8.44
N GLN A 103 12.63 18.54 9.48
CA GLN A 103 13.87 17.76 9.57
C GLN A 103 13.92 16.67 8.49
N LEU A 104 12.81 15.97 8.23
CA LEU A 104 12.73 15.01 7.14
C LEU A 104 13.00 15.71 5.79
N GLY A 105 12.37 16.85 5.53
CA GLY A 105 12.58 17.63 4.31
C GLY A 105 14.04 18.06 4.13
N ALA A 106 14.67 18.55 5.19
CA ALA A 106 16.09 18.93 5.17
C ALA A 106 17.02 17.75 4.88
N LEU A 107 16.75 16.57 5.48
CA LEU A 107 17.52 15.36 5.23
C LEU A 107 17.36 14.87 3.79
N LEU A 108 16.14 14.83 3.27
CA LEU A 108 15.86 14.45 1.88
C LEU A 108 16.57 15.40 0.90
N LEU A 109 16.53 16.72 1.15
CA LEU A 109 17.22 17.71 0.33
C LEU A 109 18.74 17.51 0.37
N ALA A 110 19.31 17.25 1.55
CA ALA A 110 20.74 16.98 1.69
C ALA A 110 21.17 15.72 0.92
N LEU A 111 20.36 14.66 0.95
CA LEU A 111 20.60 13.43 0.18
C LEU A 111 20.57 13.70 -1.33
N VAL A 112 19.59 14.47 -1.82
CA VAL A 112 19.48 14.84 -3.25
C VAL A 112 20.68 15.71 -3.67
N LEU A 113 21.11 16.67 -2.84
CA LEU A 113 22.30 17.49 -3.10
C LEU A 113 23.58 16.64 -3.15
N ALA A 114 23.74 15.71 -2.21
CA ALA A 114 24.87 14.79 -2.20
C ALA A 114 24.87 13.84 -3.43
N ALA A 115 23.70 13.34 -3.82
CA ALA A 115 23.56 12.54 -5.04
C ALA A 115 23.96 13.36 -6.28
N LYS A 116 23.44 14.59 -6.40
CA LYS A 116 23.73 15.49 -7.53
C LYS A 116 25.23 15.83 -7.63
N SER A 117 25.91 16.08 -6.52
CA SER A 117 27.37 16.38 -6.51
C SER A 117 28.20 15.21 -7.01
N LYS A 118 27.70 13.97 -6.94
CA LYS A 118 28.34 12.74 -7.41
C LYS A 118 27.81 12.27 -8.77
N GLY A 119 26.92 13.02 -9.43
CA GLY A 119 26.32 12.63 -10.69
C GLY A 119 25.34 11.47 -10.57
N LEU A 120 24.79 11.20 -9.36
CA LEU A 120 23.83 10.15 -9.10
C LEU A 120 22.39 10.68 -9.22
N ASP A 121 21.48 9.82 -9.61
CA ASP A 121 20.04 10.07 -9.71
C ASP A 121 19.33 9.47 -8.49
N ALA A 122 18.91 10.33 -7.56
CA ALA A 122 18.28 9.90 -6.31
C ALA A 122 16.92 9.22 -6.53
N GLU A 123 16.13 9.69 -7.52
CA GLU A 123 14.83 9.09 -7.85
C GLU A 123 15.02 7.66 -8.38
N ARG A 124 15.97 7.48 -9.31
CA ARG A 124 16.28 6.17 -9.86
C ARG A 124 16.87 5.24 -8.79
N ALA A 125 17.80 5.74 -7.96
CA ALA A 125 18.40 4.95 -6.89
C ALA A 125 17.36 4.41 -5.91
N LEU A 126 16.46 5.27 -5.41
CA LEU A 126 15.39 4.83 -4.52
C LEU A 126 14.44 3.84 -5.22
N ARG A 127 14.11 4.08 -6.48
CA ARG A 127 13.27 3.18 -7.27
C ARG A 127 13.87 1.78 -7.44
N GLU A 128 15.18 1.68 -7.65
CA GLU A 128 15.87 0.38 -7.72
C GLU A 128 15.84 -0.35 -6.38
N SER A 129 16.12 0.35 -5.27
CA SER A 129 16.02 -0.26 -3.92
C SER A 129 14.60 -0.74 -3.60
N VAL A 130 13.56 -0.01 -4.04
CA VAL A 130 12.17 -0.46 -3.90
C VAL A 130 11.91 -1.73 -4.74
N ARG A 131 12.49 -1.84 -5.93
CA ARG A 131 12.37 -3.06 -6.76
C ARG A 131 13.05 -4.26 -6.14
N GLU A 132 14.20 -4.06 -5.48
CA GLU A 132 14.87 -5.13 -4.72
C GLU A 132 13.95 -5.63 -3.61
N LEU A 133 13.34 -4.74 -2.84
CA LEU A 133 12.35 -5.10 -1.83
C LEU A 133 11.11 -5.80 -2.42
N GLU A 134 10.62 -5.37 -3.60
CA GLU A 134 9.54 -6.08 -4.29
C GLU A 134 9.91 -7.52 -4.63
N VAL A 135 11.17 -7.79 -5.00
CA VAL A 135 11.66 -9.15 -5.26
C VAL A 135 11.68 -9.98 -3.98
N GLU A 136 12.16 -9.42 -2.87
CA GLU A 136 12.14 -10.09 -1.56
C GLU A 136 10.73 -10.46 -1.12
N ILE A 137 9.76 -9.55 -1.28
CA ILE A 137 8.34 -9.82 -0.98
C ILE A 137 7.82 -11.00 -1.81
N ARG A 138 8.10 -11.02 -3.13
CA ARG A 138 7.65 -12.09 -4.01
C ARG A 138 8.32 -13.44 -3.68
N GLN A 139 9.59 -13.43 -3.27
CA GLN A 139 10.27 -14.63 -2.82
C GLN A 139 9.67 -15.16 -1.51
N PHE A 140 9.33 -14.27 -0.59
CA PHE A 140 8.65 -14.62 0.65
C PHE A 140 7.27 -15.22 0.39
N GLU A 141 6.48 -14.63 -0.53
CA GLU A 141 5.17 -15.16 -0.93
C GLU A 141 5.24 -16.55 -1.56
N LEU A 142 6.39 -16.92 -2.18
CA LEU A 142 6.62 -18.23 -2.80
C LEU A 142 7.25 -19.24 -1.84
N SER A 143 7.68 -18.83 -0.65
CA SER A 143 8.27 -19.74 0.33
C SER A 143 7.20 -20.56 1.05
N ASP A 144 7.55 -21.76 1.50
CA ASP A 144 6.66 -22.65 2.28
C ASP A 144 6.25 -22.03 3.63
N ASP A 145 6.94 -20.98 4.09
CA ASP A 145 6.60 -20.23 5.31
C ASP A 145 5.39 -19.30 5.10
N PHE A 146 4.97 -19.08 3.84
CA PHE A 146 3.78 -18.32 3.53
C PHE A 146 2.55 -19.21 3.59
N ASP A 147 1.89 -19.26 4.75
CA ASP A 147 0.61 -19.95 4.89
C ASP A 147 -0.45 -19.20 4.08
N ALA A 148 -0.94 -19.81 2.99
CA ALA A 148 -1.96 -19.28 2.08
C ALA A 148 -3.24 -18.78 2.79
N GLY A 149 -3.35 -19.01 4.10
CA GLY A 149 -4.38 -18.48 4.99
C GLY A 149 -4.34 -16.96 5.20
N VAL A 150 -3.22 -16.28 4.89
CA VAL A 150 -3.05 -14.83 5.13
C VAL A 150 -3.69 -14.00 4.01
N ILE A 151 -3.76 -14.54 2.78
CA ILE A 151 -4.44 -13.85 1.66
C ILE A 151 -5.95 -14.13 1.66
N GLY A 152 -6.42 -15.17 2.35
CA GLY A 152 -7.80 -15.67 2.32
C GLY A 152 -8.63 -15.44 3.60
N ARG A 153 -8.17 -14.66 4.57
CA ARG A 153 -8.95 -14.36 5.79
C ARG A 153 -9.35 -12.90 5.89
#